data_52164d375f3bd14d130c3b505ee3acf4
#
_entry.id   52164d375f3bd14d130c3b505ee3acf4
#
_cell.length_a   1.000
_cell.length_b   1.000
_cell.length_c   1.000
_cell.angle_alpha   90.00
_cell.angle_beta   90.00
_cell.angle_gamma   90.00
#
_symmetry.space_group_name_H-M   'P 1'
#
loop_
_entity.id
_entity.type
_entity.pdbx_description
1 polymer ?
#
loop_
_entity_poly.entity_id
_entity_poly.type
_entity_poly.pdbx_seq_one_letter_code
_entity_poly.pdbx_strand_id
1 'polypeptide(L)'
;MLKTVRDDLKSKYYDPTFRGIDLEARSKVAEERIRQAKSNGEVFGVIAQLLLDFNDSHTLFYPPARSARIEYGWQMQTFGDDTYVIAVKPKSDAEAKGLKPGDRVLKIDGIAPNRSNLWIYYYFYRALSPRPVVKLDVLSPGAEPRQIEVSAKITTGKKIFDLTDTIDANAYLRDLEDEARLNEHKIVEFGENVAVWRMPSFDLTEDSVDNAVNKVKKFKTLILDLRRNGGGAEETLLRLIGNFFDRDITIGKIKRRKEEKPLIARTRGDSGFKNNLVVLVDSESGSAAEVFASVIQSEKRGAVLGDRTSGKVMRSRFHSHQIGLETVVWYGVSVTDADLIMPDGKSLEGSGVVPDEVLLPTGEDLRAQKDTVLARAVAAAGGSLDPAEAGKLFPFKWKP
;
A
#
# COMPACT_ATOMS: atom_id res chain seq x y z
N MET A 1 5.94 0.06 27.10
CA MET A 1 5.88 0.25 25.63
C MET A 1 7.07 1.04 25.11
N LEU A 2 7.26 2.34 25.42
CA LEU A 2 8.35 3.15 24.84
C LEU A 2 9.73 2.52 25.02
N LYS A 3 10.08 2.05 26.23
CA LYS A 3 11.36 1.36 26.49
C LYS A 3 11.56 0.16 25.57
N THR A 4 10.56 -0.71 25.42
CA THR A 4 10.61 -1.90 24.56
C THR A 4 10.80 -1.51 23.08
N VAL A 5 10.07 -0.49 22.61
CA VAL A 5 10.21 0.05 21.25
C VAL A 5 11.63 0.56 21.00
N ARG A 6 12.18 1.35 21.92
CA ARG A 6 13.56 1.84 21.84
C ARG A 6 14.57 0.69 21.81
N ASP A 7 14.40 -0.32 22.66
CA ASP A 7 15.31 -1.48 22.74
C ASP A 7 15.26 -2.31 21.43
N ASP A 8 14.07 -2.44 20.81
CA ASP A 8 13.93 -3.04 19.48
C ASP A 8 14.67 -2.25 18.41
N LEU A 9 14.50 -0.92 18.36
CA LEU A 9 15.23 -0.06 17.43
C LEU A 9 16.73 -0.20 17.59
N LYS A 10 17.24 -0.13 18.82
CA LYS A 10 18.67 -0.26 19.12
C LYS A 10 19.27 -1.57 18.61
N SER A 11 18.56 -2.66 18.78
CA SER A 11 19.08 -3.99 18.50
C SER A 11 18.83 -4.46 17.06
N LYS A 12 17.76 -3.97 16.42
CA LYS A 12 17.21 -4.59 15.19
C LYS A 12 17.21 -3.68 13.97
N TYR A 13 17.23 -2.34 14.15
CA TYR A 13 17.24 -1.41 13.03
C TYR A 13 18.49 -1.61 12.16
N TYR A 14 18.33 -1.63 10.83
CA TYR A 14 19.40 -1.99 9.89
C TYR A 14 20.60 -1.03 9.89
N ASP A 15 20.34 0.28 10.11
CA ASP A 15 21.38 1.29 10.13
C ASP A 15 21.80 1.57 11.60
N PRO A 16 23.05 1.24 11.98
CA PRO A 16 23.54 1.47 13.36
C PRO A 16 23.65 2.95 13.71
N THR A 17 23.63 3.86 12.75
CA THR A 17 23.63 5.31 12.96
C THR A 17 22.23 5.90 13.07
N PHE A 18 21.17 5.08 12.93
CA PHE A 18 19.78 5.47 12.99
C PHE A 18 19.44 6.62 12.01
N ARG A 19 20.02 6.63 10.82
CA ARG A 19 19.93 7.73 9.85
C ARG A 19 20.35 9.08 10.42
N GLY A 20 21.33 9.09 11.34
CA GLY A 20 21.82 10.30 11.99
C GLY A 20 20.97 10.79 13.17
N ILE A 21 19.98 10.04 13.61
CA ILE A 21 19.13 10.40 14.74
C ILE A 21 19.80 10.00 16.06
N ASP A 22 19.87 10.94 17.01
CA ASP A 22 20.19 10.62 18.41
C ASP A 22 18.97 9.97 19.07
N LEU A 23 18.91 8.63 19.01
CA LEU A 23 17.82 7.85 19.57
C LEU A 23 17.63 8.05 21.08
N GLU A 24 18.74 8.27 21.83
CA GLU A 24 18.65 8.49 23.28
C GLU A 24 18.05 9.86 23.62
N ALA A 25 18.51 10.91 22.95
CA ALA A 25 17.95 12.25 23.13
C ALA A 25 16.47 12.29 22.74
N ARG A 26 16.11 11.68 21.59
CA ARG A 26 14.71 11.59 21.14
C ARG A 26 13.83 10.79 22.09
N SER A 27 14.36 9.69 22.63
CA SER A 27 13.63 8.88 23.62
C SER A 27 13.36 9.64 24.91
N LYS A 28 14.30 10.44 25.41
CA LYS A 28 14.10 11.30 26.59
C LYS A 28 12.99 12.33 26.35
N VAL A 29 12.98 12.96 25.20
CA VAL A 29 11.89 13.89 24.82
C VAL A 29 10.55 13.17 24.76
N ALA A 30 10.51 11.96 24.19
CA ALA A 30 9.30 11.16 24.17
C ALA A 30 8.83 10.76 25.57
N GLU A 31 9.74 10.36 26.48
CA GLU A 31 9.41 10.06 27.89
C GLU A 31 8.76 11.25 28.60
N GLU A 32 9.30 12.47 28.42
CA GLU A 32 8.74 13.67 29.02
C GLU A 32 7.35 14.00 28.48
N ARG A 33 7.15 13.90 27.16
CA ARG A 33 5.84 14.10 26.54
C ARG A 33 4.82 13.06 27.01
N ILE A 34 5.23 11.80 27.20
CA ILE A 34 4.36 10.74 27.71
C ILE A 34 3.92 11.03 29.16
N ARG A 35 4.79 11.58 30.01
CA ARG A 35 4.42 11.96 31.39
C ARG A 35 3.32 13.05 31.41
N GLN A 36 3.27 13.89 30.39
CA GLN A 36 2.28 14.98 30.25
C GLN A 36 1.02 14.55 29.49
N ALA A 37 1.03 13.36 28.88
CA ALA A 37 -0.08 12.87 28.06
C ALA A 37 -1.35 12.62 28.90
N LYS A 38 -2.50 13.08 28.41
CA LYS A 38 -3.81 12.97 29.07
C LYS A 38 -4.64 11.79 28.59
N SER A 39 -4.18 11.09 27.56
CA SER A 39 -4.89 9.94 26.96
C SER A 39 -3.92 8.90 26.39
N ASN A 40 -4.38 7.66 26.28
CA ASN A 40 -3.63 6.59 25.62
C ASN A 40 -3.35 6.94 24.13
N GLY A 41 -4.26 7.64 23.47
CA GLY A 41 -4.05 8.10 22.09
C GLY A 41 -2.87 9.05 21.96
N GLU A 42 -2.69 9.98 22.93
CA GLU A 42 -1.52 10.87 22.98
C GLU A 42 -0.23 10.08 23.24
N VAL A 43 -0.24 9.10 24.16
CA VAL A 43 0.90 8.22 24.39
C VAL A 43 1.30 7.47 23.11
N PHE A 44 0.32 6.88 22.41
CA PHE A 44 0.57 6.16 21.16
C PHE A 44 1.08 7.09 20.07
N GLY A 45 0.53 8.32 19.98
CA GLY A 45 1.01 9.34 19.08
C GLY A 45 2.46 9.75 19.31
N VAL A 46 2.88 9.88 20.59
CA VAL A 46 4.29 10.17 20.93
C VAL A 46 5.22 9.02 20.56
N ILE A 47 4.83 7.76 20.84
CA ILE A 47 5.63 6.60 20.46
C ILE A 47 5.73 6.50 18.93
N ALA A 48 4.62 6.67 18.23
CA ALA A 48 4.61 6.66 16.77
C ALA A 48 5.49 7.77 16.18
N GLN A 49 5.45 8.99 16.74
CA GLN A 49 6.28 10.09 16.28
C GLN A 49 7.78 9.78 16.37
N LEU A 50 8.22 9.12 17.45
CA LEU A 50 9.60 8.70 17.58
C LEU A 50 10.05 7.81 16.41
N LEU A 51 9.18 6.91 15.90
CA LEU A 51 9.48 6.06 14.77
C LEU A 51 9.40 6.82 13.44
N LEU A 52 8.43 7.72 13.30
CA LEU A 52 8.26 8.56 12.10
C LEU A 52 9.45 9.51 11.89
N ASP A 53 10.14 9.92 12.95
CA ASP A 53 11.34 10.76 12.85
C ASP A 53 12.48 10.09 12.05
N PHE A 54 12.48 8.74 11.94
CA PHE A 54 13.43 7.99 11.10
C PHE A 54 13.23 8.24 9.59
N ASN A 55 12.10 8.80 9.20
CA ASN A 55 11.71 8.95 7.80
C ASN A 55 11.89 7.63 7.01
N ASP A 56 11.33 6.56 7.58
CA ASP A 56 11.42 5.18 7.11
C ASP A 56 10.02 4.62 6.99
N SER A 57 9.67 4.14 5.81
CA SER A 57 8.30 3.75 5.47
C SER A 57 7.80 2.50 6.20
N HIS A 58 8.72 1.69 6.75
CA HIS A 58 8.41 0.40 7.35
C HIS A 58 8.70 0.33 8.86
N THR A 59 9.28 1.38 9.45
CA THR A 59 9.49 1.47 10.90
C THR A 59 8.30 2.16 11.54
N LEU A 60 7.34 1.36 12.07
CA LEU A 60 6.03 1.82 12.52
C LEU A 60 5.65 1.18 13.86
N PHE A 61 4.92 1.94 14.68
CA PHE A 61 4.29 1.47 15.90
C PHE A 61 2.85 1.01 15.64
N TYR A 62 2.50 -0.16 16.13
CA TYR A 62 1.15 -0.72 16.07
C TYR A 62 0.55 -0.70 17.47
N PRO A 63 -0.34 0.25 17.77
CA PRO A 63 -0.95 0.36 19.08
C PRO A 63 -1.85 -0.85 19.38
N PRO A 64 -2.21 -1.05 20.66
CA PRO A 64 -3.17 -2.07 21.03
C PRO A 64 -4.47 -1.98 20.23
N ALA A 65 -5.01 -3.15 19.90
CA ALA A 65 -6.29 -3.24 19.22
C ALA A 65 -7.41 -2.54 20.02
N ARG A 66 -8.31 -1.88 19.30
CA ARG A 66 -9.46 -1.19 19.90
C ARG A 66 -10.68 -2.08 19.88
N SER A 67 -11.58 -1.88 20.85
CA SER A 67 -12.89 -2.54 20.86
C SER A 67 -13.90 -1.93 19.89
N ALA A 68 -13.54 -0.83 19.23
CA ALA A 68 -14.41 -0.15 18.29
C ALA A 68 -13.78 -0.11 16.90
N ARG A 69 -14.54 -0.49 15.87
CA ARG A 69 -14.21 -0.27 14.46
C ARG A 69 -14.72 1.11 14.07
N ILE A 70 -13.88 1.89 13.41
CA ILE A 70 -14.19 3.24 12.95
C ILE A 70 -14.10 3.26 11.44
N GLU A 71 -15.17 3.70 10.80
CA GLU A 71 -15.30 3.73 9.34
C GLU A 71 -15.77 5.12 8.89
N TYR A 72 -14.96 5.79 8.07
CA TYR A 72 -15.31 7.13 7.56
C TYR A 72 -16.18 7.08 6.30
N GLY A 73 -16.30 5.92 5.64
CA GLY A 73 -17.17 5.74 4.49
C GLY A 73 -16.66 6.35 3.19
N TRP A 74 -15.38 6.70 3.10
CA TRP A 74 -14.74 7.22 1.89
C TRP A 74 -13.27 6.83 1.82
N GLN A 75 -12.72 6.86 0.60
CA GLN A 75 -11.31 6.58 0.31
C GLN A 75 -10.77 7.64 -0.62
N MET A 76 -9.48 7.93 -0.47
CA MET A 76 -8.75 8.89 -1.30
C MET A 76 -7.42 8.31 -1.75
N GLN A 77 -6.92 8.84 -2.87
CA GLN A 77 -5.63 8.48 -3.44
C GLN A 77 -4.99 9.72 -4.05
N THR A 78 -3.67 9.77 -4.07
CA THR A 78 -2.93 10.85 -4.75
C THR A 78 -2.64 10.45 -6.19
N PHE A 79 -2.89 11.35 -7.14
CA PHE A 79 -2.49 11.25 -8.54
C PHE A 79 -1.66 12.48 -8.87
N GLY A 80 -0.41 12.27 -9.30
CA GLY A 80 0.56 13.36 -9.37
C GLY A 80 0.77 13.98 -7.98
N ASP A 81 0.47 15.26 -7.84
CA ASP A 81 0.57 16.01 -6.58
C ASP A 81 -0.80 16.23 -5.91
N ASP A 82 -1.89 15.88 -6.56
CA ASP A 82 -3.25 16.12 -6.11
C ASP A 82 -3.87 14.88 -5.47
N THR A 83 -4.63 15.08 -4.40
CA THR A 83 -5.37 14.02 -3.72
C THR A 83 -6.85 14.07 -4.07
N TYR A 84 -7.40 12.95 -4.52
CA TYR A 84 -8.81 12.82 -4.91
C TYR A 84 -9.53 11.77 -4.11
N VAL A 85 -10.82 11.96 -3.91
CA VAL A 85 -11.73 10.91 -3.46
C VAL A 85 -11.88 9.91 -4.60
N ILE A 86 -11.59 8.63 -4.32
CA ILE A 86 -11.70 7.54 -5.31
C ILE A 86 -12.92 6.66 -5.11
N ALA A 87 -13.46 6.63 -3.88
CA ALA A 87 -14.65 5.87 -3.56
C ALA A 87 -15.42 6.48 -2.38
N VAL A 88 -16.74 6.42 -2.42
CA VAL A 88 -17.65 6.77 -1.32
C VAL A 88 -18.60 5.62 -1.09
N LYS A 89 -18.70 5.19 0.18
CA LYS A 89 -19.52 4.03 0.57
C LYS A 89 -21.00 4.41 0.56
N PRO A 90 -21.86 3.65 -0.10
CA PRO A 90 -23.30 3.87 -0.07
C PRO A 90 -23.84 3.91 1.37
N LYS A 91 -24.77 4.81 1.63
CA LYS A 91 -25.42 5.02 2.95
C LYS A 91 -24.45 5.48 4.05
N SER A 92 -23.27 6.02 3.70
CA SER A 92 -22.36 6.66 4.64
C SER A 92 -22.71 8.14 4.86
N ASP A 93 -22.21 8.74 5.96
CA ASP A 93 -22.31 10.17 6.18
C ASP A 93 -21.58 10.97 5.09
N ALA A 94 -20.48 10.45 4.58
CA ALA A 94 -19.75 11.03 3.44
C ALA A 94 -20.66 11.17 2.20
N GLU A 95 -21.44 10.14 1.85
CA GLU A 95 -22.42 10.20 0.75
C GLU A 95 -23.51 11.22 1.06
N ALA A 96 -24.09 11.22 2.28
CA ALA A 96 -25.12 12.15 2.71
C ALA A 96 -24.67 13.61 2.67
N LYS A 97 -23.38 13.88 2.92
CA LYS A 97 -22.75 15.21 2.79
C LYS A 97 -22.37 15.56 1.35
N GLY A 98 -22.71 14.71 0.40
CA GLY A 98 -22.50 14.92 -1.03
C GLY A 98 -21.06 14.79 -1.48
N LEU A 99 -20.20 14.08 -0.73
CA LEU A 99 -18.86 13.69 -1.18
C LEU A 99 -18.98 12.68 -2.32
N LYS A 100 -18.17 12.83 -3.36
CA LYS A 100 -18.23 11.97 -4.55
C LYS A 100 -16.84 11.59 -5.02
N PRO A 101 -16.66 10.44 -5.69
CA PRO A 101 -15.46 10.17 -6.44
C PRO A 101 -15.15 11.33 -7.40
N GLY A 102 -13.87 11.68 -7.56
CA GLY A 102 -13.43 12.82 -8.37
C GLY A 102 -13.42 14.16 -7.64
N ASP A 103 -13.93 14.26 -6.40
CA ASP A 103 -13.71 15.44 -5.58
C ASP A 103 -12.24 15.51 -5.18
N ARG A 104 -11.56 16.63 -5.47
CA ARG A 104 -10.21 16.91 -5.00
C ARG A 104 -10.23 17.30 -3.54
N VAL A 105 -9.43 16.67 -2.71
CA VAL A 105 -9.31 16.97 -1.28
C VAL A 105 -8.24 18.05 -1.10
N LEU A 106 -8.66 19.27 -0.78
CA LEU A 106 -7.76 20.39 -0.58
C LEU A 106 -7.15 20.39 0.81
N LYS A 107 -7.96 20.06 1.85
CA LYS A 107 -7.50 19.97 3.23
C LYS A 107 -8.28 18.91 4.01
N ILE A 108 -7.60 18.31 4.98
CA ILE A 108 -8.17 17.43 6.01
C ILE A 108 -7.80 18.03 7.36
N ASP A 109 -8.79 18.44 8.16
CA ASP A 109 -8.57 19.15 9.44
C ASP A 109 -7.56 20.32 9.32
N GLY A 110 -7.64 21.05 8.20
CA GLY A 110 -6.82 22.25 7.94
C GLY A 110 -5.46 21.97 7.27
N ILE A 111 -5.05 20.70 7.09
CA ILE A 111 -3.77 20.33 6.48
C ILE A 111 -3.99 19.79 5.07
N ALA A 112 -3.22 20.25 4.09
CA ALA A 112 -3.30 19.77 2.71
C ALA A 112 -2.69 18.35 2.59
N PRO A 113 -3.49 17.35 2.13
CA PRO A 113 -2.96 16.02 1.84
C PRO A 113 -2.13 16.06 0.56
N ASN A 114 -1.05 15.30 0.54
CA ASN A 114 -0.19 15.14 -0.61
C ASN A 114 0.47 13.75 -0.59
N ARG A 115 1.26 13.43 -1.59
CA ARG A 115 1.94 12.14 -1.73
C ARG A 115 2.78 11.75 -0.50
N SER A 116 3.44 12.70 0.13
CA SER A 116 4.34 12.42 1.26
C SER A 116 3.62 12.20 2.59
N ASN A 117 2.43 12.80 2.77
CA ASN A 117 1.73 12.78 4.05
C ASN A 117 0.41 12.01 4.07
N LEU A 118 -0.15 11.61 2.91
CA LEU A 118 -1.46 10.95 2.85
C LEU A 118 -1.51 9.67 3.70
N TRP A 119 -0.46 8.86 3.69
CA TRP A 119 -0.37 7.65 4.49
C TRP A 119 -0.35 7.92 6.00
N ILE A 120 0.19 9.09 6.43
CA ILE A 120 0.21 9.53 7.83
C ILE A 120 -1.22 9.80 8.30
N TYR A 121 -2.07 10.40 7.44
CA TYR A 121 -3.49 10.57 7.76
C TYR A 121 -4.18 9.23 7.99
N TYR A 122 -3.99 8.28 7.10
CA TYR A 122 -4.56 6.95 7.28
C TYR A 122 -4.05 6.28 8.56
N TYR A 123 -2.76 6.39 8.84
CA TYR A 123 -2.16 5.84 10.06
C TYR A 123 -2.70 6.52 11.32
N PHE A 124 -2.73 7.86 11.33
CA PHE A 124 -3.21 8.62 12.48
C PHE A 124 -4.70 8.39 12.75
N TYR A 125 -5.55 8.58 11.76
CA TYR A 125 -7.01 8.48 11.95
C TYR A 125 -7.51 7.05 12.10
N ARG A 126 -6.85 6.06 11.56
CA ARG A 126 -7.30 4.66 11.67
C ARG A 126 -6.65 3.91 12.82
N ALA A 127 -5.37 4.14 13.10
CA ALA A 127 -4.62 3.38 14.10
C ALA A 127 -4.33 4.13 15.40
N LEU A 128 -3.82 5.38 15.33
CA LEU A 128 -3.31 6.07 16.51
C LEU A 128 -4.39 6.83 17.30
N SER A 129 -5.12 7.72 16.64
CA SER A 129 -6.09 8.62 17.27
C SER A 129 -7.30 8.89 16.36
N PRO A 130 -8.16 7.89 16.14
CA PRO A 130 -9.36 8.09 15.35
C PRO A 130 -10.26 9.18 15.91
N ARG A 131 -10.79 10.02 15.02
CA ARG A 131 -11.73 11.08 15.37
C ARG A 131 -13.14 10.71 14.95
N PRO A 132 -14.17 11.06 15.74
CA PRO A 132 -15.56 10.79 15.37
C PRO A 132 -16.01 11.62 14.17
N VAL A 133 -15.39 12.77 13.93
CA VAL A 133 -15.68 13.70 12.84
C VAL A 133 -14.37 14.17 12.21
N VAL A 134 -14.35 14.28 10.89
CA VAL A 134 -13.23 14.81 10.09
C VAL A 134 -13.75 15.95 9.22
N LYS A 135 -13.04 17.07 9.21
CA LYS A 135 -13.35 18.26 8.41
C LYS A 135 -12.59 18.22 7.10
N LEU A 136 -13.30 18.33 5.99
CA LEU A 136 -12.74 18.29 4.65
C LEU A 136 -13.02 19.60 3.91
N ASP A 137 -11.99 20.19 3.30
CA ASP A 137 -12.14 21.18 2.25
C ASP A 137 -11.99 20.45 0.91
N VAL A 138 -13.01 20.47 0.07
CA VAL A 138 -13.06 19.72 -1.19
C VAL A 138 -13.44 20.60 -2.36
N LEU A 139 -12.95 20.24 -3.54
CA LEU A 139 -13.25 20.88 -4.81
C LEU A 139 -13.79 19.83 -5.78
N SER A 140 -15.06 19.96 -6.13
CA SER A 140 -15.66 19.12 -7.18
C SER A 140 -15.31 19.63 -8.57
N PRO A 141 -15.19 18.77 -9.59
CA PRO A 141 -15.00 19.22 -10.97
C PRO A 141 -16.06 20.25 -11.39
N GLY A 142 -15.60 21.40 -11.89
CA GLY A 142 -16.46 22.49 -12.36
C GLY A 142 -17.24 23.26 -11.29
N ALA A 143 -16.90 23.12 -10.00
CA ALA A 143 -17.57 23.79 -8.89
C ALA A 143 -16.61 24.65 -8.05
N GLU A 144 -17.15 25.45 -7.14
CA GLU A 144 -16.36 26.17 -6.15
C GLU A 144 -15.95 25.28 -4.97
N PRO A 145 -14.84 25.58 -4.29
CA PRO A 145 -14.44 24.87 -3.08
C PRO A 145 -15.54 24.92 -2.00
N ARG A 146 -15.74 23.80 -1.32
CA ARG A 146 -16.69 23.70 -0.20
C ARG A 146 -16.08 22.96 0.97
N GLN A 147 -16.59 23.26 2.16
CA GLN A 147 -16.21 22.59 3.39
C GLN A 147 -17.33 21.68 3.87
N ILE A 148 -16.96 20.47 4.27
CA ILE A 148 -17.89 19.49 4.84
C ILE A 148 -17.29 18.85 6.09
N GLU A 149 -18.15 18.43 7.00
CA GLU A 149 -17.80 17.62 8.16
C GLU A 149 -18.38 16.23 7.98
N VAL A 150 -17.51 15.22 7.98
CA VAL A 150 -17.87 13.81 7.77
C VAL A 150 -17.74 13.07 9.09
N SER A 151 -18.84 12.49 9.55
CA SER A 151 -18.90 11.66 10.75
C SER A 151 -18.49 10.23 10.45
N ALA A 152 -17.69 9.66 11.32
CA ALA A 152 -17.35 8.25 11.26
C ALA A 152 -18.47 7.38 11.81
N LYS A 153 -18.72 6.25 11.16
CA LYS A 153 -19.51 5.17 11.74
C LYS A 153 -18.64 4.43 12.76
N ILE A 154 -19.06 4.44 14.03
CA ILE A 154 -18.38 3.75 15.12
C ILE A 154 -19.18 2.51 15.47
N THR A 155 -18.59 1.34 15.32
CA THR A 155 -19.22 0.06 15.68
C THR A 155 -18.41 -0.56 16.82
N THR A 156 -19.02 -0.75 17.97
CA THR A 156 -18.42 -1.46 19.10
C THR A 156 -18.67 -2.96 18.91
N GLY A 157 -17.59 -3.75 18.92
CA GLY A 157 -17.64 -5.21 18.82
C GLY A 157 -17.21 -5.89 20.11
N LYS A 158 -17.43 -7.18 20.23
CA LYS A 158 -16.82 -8.01 21.27
C LYS A 158 -15.29 -7.96 21.13
N LYS A 159 -14.58 -7.80 22.24
CA LYS A 159 -13.11 -7.66 22.27
C LYS A 159 -12.36 -8.98 22.11
N ILE A 160 -13.00 -10.11 22.23
CA ILE A 160 -12.37 -11.42 22.34
C ILE A 160 -13.09 -12.33 21.35
N PHE A 161 -12.34 -12.88 20.39
CA PHE A 161 -12.78 -14.00 19.58
C PHE A 161 -12.73 -15.24 20.47
N ASP A 162 -13.89 -15.76 20.83
CA ASP A 162 -14.01 -17.10 21.41
C ASP A 162 -14.17 -18.10 20.26
N LEU A 163 -13.07 -18.74 19.88
CA LEU A 163 -13.07 -19.75 18.81
C LEU A 163 -13.84 -21.03 19.18
N THR A 164 -14.28 -21.15 20.43
CA THR A 164 -15.20 -22.23 20.85
C THR A 164 -16.66 -21.85 20.58
N ASP A 165 -16.96 -20.57 20.36
CA ASP A 165 -18.27 -20.10 19.91
C ASP A 165 -18.37 -20.17 18.39
N THR A 166 -19.30 -20.95 17.88
CA THR A 166 -19.56 -21.14 16.44
C THR A 166 -19.85 -19.82 15.72
N ILE A 167 -20.43 -18.83 16.40
CA ILE A 167 -20.73 -17.50 15.84
C ILE A 167 -19.46 -16.71 15.63
N ASP A 168 -18.52 -16.72 16.59
CA ASP A 168 -17.25 -16.02 16.50
C ASP A 168 -16.31 -16.69 15.49
N ALA A 169 -16.29 -18.02 15.41
CA ALA A 169 -15.55 -18.77 14.41
C ALA A 169 -16.04 -18.48 12.98
N ASN A 170 -17.36 -18.43 12.77
CA ASN A 170 -17.93 -18.09 11.47
C ASN A 170 -17.70 -16.62 11.08
N ALA A 171 -17.65 -15.70 12.04
CA ALA A 171 -17.30 -14.30 11.78
C ALA A 171 -15.84 -14.17 11.34
N TYR A 172 -14.93 -14.87 12.02
CA TYR A 172 -13.50 -14.90 11.64
C TYR A 172 -13.29 -15.51 10.24
N LEU A 173 -13.95 -16.62 9.92
CA LEU A 173 -13.87 -17.23 8.58
C LEU A 173 -14.40 -16.27 7.50
N ARG A 174 -15.51 -15.55 7.77
CA ARG A 174 -16.03 -14.53 6.84
C ARG A 174 -15.03 -13.39 6.63
N ASP A 175 -14.38 -12.89 7.69
CA ASP A 175 -13.37 -11.85 7.56
C ASP A 175 -12.19 -12.31 6.70
N LEU A 176 -11.73 -13.56 6.83
CA LEU A 176 -10.70 -14.16 5.97
C LEU A 176 -11.15 -14.31 4.51
N GLU A 177 -12.39 -14.78 4.27
CA GLU A 177 -12.95 -14.89 2.92
C GLU A 177 -13.08 -13.51 2.25
N ASP A 178 -13.51 -12.49 2.99
CA ASP A 178 -13.65 -11.13 2.50
C ASP A 178 -12.29 -10.51 2.17
N GLU A 179 -11.27 -10.78 2.98
CA GLU A 179 -9.90 -10.36 2.71
C GLU A 179 -9.33 -11.06 1.47
N ALA A 180 -9.57 -12.35 1.31
CA ALA A 180 -9.20 -13.10 0.11
C ALA A 180 -9.87 -12.54 -1.16
N ARG A 181 -11.17 -12.19 -1.08
CA ARG A 181 -11.90 -11.57 -2.21
C ARG A 181 -11.37 -10.18 -2.59
N LEU A 182 -10.87 -9.41 -1.63
CA LEU A 182 -10.26 -8.10 -1.90
C LEU A 182 -8.92 -8.23 -2.63
N ASN A 183 -8.20 -9.31 -2.32
CA ASN A 183 -6.88 -9.63 -2.88
C ASN A 183 -6.97 -10.64 -4.05
N GLU A 184 -8.14 -10.80 -4.66
CA GLU A 184 -8.32 -11.73 -5.77
C GLU A 184 -7.54 -11.29 -7.01
N HIS A 185 -6.67 -12.18 -7.49
CA HIS A 185 -5.98 -12.04 -8.76
C HIS A 185 -6.93 -12.31 -9.92
N LYS A 186 -6.98 -11.40 -10.87
CA LYS A 186 -7.92 -11.50 -12.01
C LYS A 186 -7.21 -11.35 -13.34
N ILE A 187 -7.46 -12.27 -14.26
CA ILE A 187 -6.99 -12.21 -15.64
C ILE A 187 -8.20 -11.96 -16.54
N VAL A 188 -8.11 -10.93 -17.39
CA VAL A 188 -9.11 -10.58 -18.40
C VAL A 188 -8.45 -10.60 -19.76
N GLU A 189 -9.10 -11.25 -20.74
CA GLU A 189 -8.59 -11.41 -22.09
C GLU A 189 -9.28 -10.43 -23.05
N PHE A 190 -8.51 -9.78 -23.92
CA PHE A 190 -9.00 -8.87 -24.96
C PHE A 190 -8.61 -9.44 -26.34
N GLY A 191 -9.55 -10.14 -26.94
CA GLY A 191 -9.32 -10.91 -28.15
C GLY A 191 -8.23 -11.97 -27.95
N GLU A 192 -7.46 -12.25 -28.99
CA GLU A 192 -6.39 -13.24 -28.97
C GLU A 192 -5.01 -12.64 -28.68
N ASN A 193 -4.91 -11.32 -28.57
CA ASN A 193 -3.62 -10.63 -28.54
C ASN A 193 -3.23 -10.05 -27.17
N VAL A 194 -4.20 -9.64 -26.36
CA VAL A 194 -3.93 -8.89 -25.13
C VAL A 194 -4.57 -9.58 -23.93
N ALA A 195 -3.79 -9.78 -22.86
CA ALA A 195 -4.31 -10.13 -21.55
C ALA A 195 -3.98 -9.03 -20.55
N VAL A 196 -4.89 -8.77 -19.62
CA VAL A 196 -4.68 -7.91 -18.45
C VAL A 196 -4.70 -8.80 -17.22
N TRP A 197 -3.60 -8.82 -16.48
CA TRP A 197 -3.52 -9.48 -15.19
C TRP A 197 -3.50 -8.43 -14.07
N ARG A 198 -4.62 -8.29 -13.38
CA ARG A 198 -4.73 -7.52 -12.15
C ARG A 198 -4.13 -8.31 -11.00
N MET A 199 -3.02 -7.82 -10.47
CA MET A 199 -2.28 -8.42 -9.36
C MET A 199 -2.31 -7.47 -8.15
N PRO A 200 -3.22 -7.68 -7.17
CA PRO A 200 -3.43 -6.74 -6.05
C PRO A 200 -2.36 -6.85 -4.96
N SER A 201 -1.66 -7.98 -4.86
CA SER A 201 -0.59 -8.22 -3.88
C SER A 201 0.43 -9.22 -4.40
N PHE A 202 1.60 -9.27 -3.75
CA PHE A 202 2.63 -10.29 -3.99
C PHE A 202 2.52 -11.43 -2.97
N ASP A 203 1.30 -11.98 -2.78
CA ASP A 203 1.00 -13.05 -1.79
C ASP A 203 0.65 -14.38 -2.48
N LEU A 204 1.24 -14.64 -3.65
CA LEU A 204 1.07 -15.90 -4.38
C LEU A 204 2.19 -16.89 -4.02
N THR A 205 1.84 -18.17 -4.02
CA THR A 205 2.86 -19.22 -4.05
C THR A 205 3.58 -19.25 -5.39
N GLU A 206 4.78 -19.84 -5.44
CA GLU A 206 5.52 -19.97 -6.69
C GLU A 206 4.72 -20.72 -7.78
N ASP A 207 4.02 -21.79 -7.42
CA ASP A 207 3.17 -22.53 -8.35
C ASP A 207 1.99 -21.69 -8.87
N SER A 208 1.43 -20.83 -8.01
CA SER A 208 0.36 -19.92 -8.42
C SER A 208 0.85 -18.87 -9.39
N VAL A 209 2.07 -18.36 -9.22
CA VAL A 209 2.73 -17.44 -10.18
C VAL A 209 2.92 -18.14 -11.51
N ASP A 210 3.51 -19.34 -11.52
CA ASP A 210 3.75 -20.13 -12.75
C ASP A 210 2.44 -20.45 -13.48
N ASN A 211 1.40 -20.83 -12.75
CA ASN A 211 0.07 -21.11 -13.31
C ASN A 211 -0.56 -19.85 -13.94
N ALA A 212 -0.42 -18.69 -13.31
CA ALA A 212 -0.90 -17.43 -13.88
C ALA A 212 -0.14 -17.06 -15.15
N VAL A 213 1.20 -17.18 -15.15
CA VAL A 213 2.04 -16.95 -16.32
C VAL A 213 1.69 -17.91 -17.45
N ASN A 214 1.48 -19.21 -17.15
CA ASN A 214 1.07 -20.20 -18.15
C ASN A 214 -0.26 -19.87 -18.84
N LYS A 215 -1.21 -19.25 -18.12
CA LYS A 215 -2.48 -18.79 -18.70
C LYS A 215 -2.29 -17.63 -19.68
N VAL A 216 -1.33 -16.74 -19.40
CA VAL A 216 -1.15 -15.50 -20.20
C VAL A 216 -0.08 -15.63 -21.30
N LYS A 217 0.78 -16.62 -21.28
CA LYS A 217 1.91 -16.75 -22.23
C LYS A 217 1.50 -16.94 -23.70
N LYS A 218 0.24 -17.32 -23.98
CA LYS A 218 -0.31 -17.43 -25.35
C LYS A 218 -0.57 -16.06 -25.98
N PHE A 219 -0.69 -14.97 -25.18
CA PHE A 219 -1.01 -13.64 -25.68
C PHE A 219 0.23 -12.90 -26.17
N LYS A 220 0.09 -12.06 -27.18
CA LYS A 220 1.17 -11.24 -27.74
C LYS A 220 1.63 -10.15 -26.78
N THR A 221 0.71 -9.64 -25.93
CA THR A 221 0.99 -8.61 -24.95
C THR A 221 0.29 -8.94 -23.62
N LEU A 222 1.05 -8.88 -22.53
CA LEU A 222 0.53 -8.90 -21.18
C LEU A 222 0.58 -7.47 -20.61
N ILE A 223 -0.54 -7.01 -20.07
CA ILE A 223 -0.62 -5.84 -19.22
C ILE A 223 -0.71 -6.35 -17.78
N LEU A 224 0.36 -6.16 -17.01
CA LEU A 224 0.40 -6.49 -15.58
C LEU A 224 0.00 -5.25 -14.78
N ASP A 225 -1.20 -5.26 -14.21
CA ASP A 225 -1.73 -4.13 -13.44
C ASP A 225 -1.37 -4.27 -11.96
N LEU A 226 -0.36 -3.52 -11.53
CA LEU A 226 0.14 -3.41 -10.16
C LEU A 226 -0.36 -2.13 -9.45
N ARG A 227 -1.32 -1.41 -10.00
CA ARG A 227 -1.89 -0.25 -9.32
C ARG A 227 -2.55 -0.68 -8.02
N ARG A 228 -2.35 0.09 -6.95
CA ARG A 228 -2.83 -0.20 -5.59
C ARG A 228 -2.31 -1.53 -5.02
N ASN A 229 -1.18 -2.03 -5.53
CA ASN A 229 -0.48 -3.19 -5.01
C ASN A 229 0.60 -2.73 -4.03
N GLY A 230 0.36 -2.90 -2.73
CA GLY A 230 1.29 -2.51 -1.67
C GLY A 230 2.51 -3.41 -1.51
N GLY A 231 2.72 -4.38 -2.39
CA GLY A 231 3.82 -5.35 -2.33
C GLY A 231 3.40 -6.70 -1.75
N GLY A 232 4.28 -7.35 -1.02
CA GLY A 232 4.07 -8.67 -0.42
C GLY A 232 5.36 -9.49 -0.30
N ALA A 233 5.28 -10.80 -0.50
CA ALA A 233 6.36 -11.74 -0.27
C ALA A 233 7.50 -11.62 -1.30
N GLU A 234 8.73 -11.68 -0.81
CA GLU A 234 9.95 -11.67 -1.63
C GLU A 234 9.99 -12.87 -2.58
N GLU A 235 9.55 -14.04 -2.12
CA GLU A 235 9.49 -15.27 -2.91
C GLU A 235 8.61 -15.10 -4.15
N THR A 236 7.44 -14.47 -4.00
CA THR A 236 6.54 -14.15 -5.11
C THR A 236 7.21 -13.18 -6.10
N LEU A 237 7.90 -12.14 -5.60
CA LEU A 237 8.64 -11.18 -6.42
C LEU A 237 9.73 -11.88 -7.25
N LEU A 238 10.57 -12.70 -6.59
CA LEU A 238 11.66 -13.40 -7.25
C LEU A 238 11.13 -14.36 -8.31
N ARG A 239 10.06 -15.10 -7.98
CA ARG A 239 9.43 -16.04 -8.91
C ARG A 239 8.82 -15.30 -10.11
N LEU A 240 8.14 -14.19 -9.87
CA LEU A 240 7.54 -13.41 -10.94
C LEU A 240 8.61 -12.84 -11.88
N ILE A 241 9.67 -12.20 -11.35
CA ILE A 241 10.79 -11.70 -12.17
C ILE A 241 11.40 -12.83 -12.99
N GLY A 242 11.70 -14.00 -12.37
CA GLY A 242 12.27 -15.15 -13.06
C GLY A 242 11.43 -15.66 -14.23
N ASN A 243 10.11 -15.42 -14.23
CA ASN A 243 9.22 -15.76 -15.33
C ASN A 243 9.27 -14.78 -16.52
N PHE A 244 9.87 -13.60 -16.36
CA PHE A 244 9.92 -12.59 -17.44
C PHE A 244 11.29 -12.47 -18.11
N PHE A 245 12.29 -13.21 -17.65
CA PHE A 245 13.64 -13.17 -18.21
C PHE A 245 14.16 -14.56 -18.56
N ASP A 246 15.02 -14.63 -19.57
CA ASP A 246 15.71 -15.85 -20.04
C ASP A 246 17.02 -16.13 -19.31
N ARG A 247 17.41 -15.24 -18.40
CA ARG A 247 18.62 -15.31 -17.57
C ARG A 247 18.32 -14.92 -16.12
N ASP A 248 19.19 -15.29 -15.21
CA ASP A 248 19.13 -14.82 -13.83
C ASP A 248 19.29 -13.30 -13.77
N ILE A 249 18.50 -12.64 -12.93
CA ILE A 249 18.52 -11.20 -12.74
C ILE A 249 19.02 -10.86 -11.34
N THR A 250 20.11 -10.09 -11.28
CA THR A 250 20.54 -9.45 -10.03
C THR A 250 19.69 -8.20 -9.82
N ILE A 251 18.72 -8.28 -8.92
CA ILE A 251 17.80 -7.18 -8.60
C ILE A 251 18.53 -6.03 -7.90
N GLY A 252 19.47 -6.38 -7.01
CA GLY A 252 20.23 -5.43 -6.21
C GLY A 252 20.95 -6.11 -5.07
N LYS A 253 21.21 -5.37 -3.99
CA LYS A 253 21.83 -5.88 -2.76
C LYS A 253 20.96 -5.59 -1.56
N ILE A 254 20.69 -6.60 -0.77
CA ILE A 254 20.05 -6.45 0.55
C ILE A 254 21.14 -6.00 1.53
N LYS A 255 21.05 -4.75 1.98
CA LYS A 255 21.94 -4.16 2.97
C LYS A 255 21.33 -4.26 4.36
N ARG A 256 21.95 -5.08 5.20
CA ARG A 256 21.61 -5.24 6.63
C ARG A 256 22.66 -4.56 7.51
N ARG A 257 22.41 -4.57 8.81
CA ARG A 257 23.30 -3.94 9.79
C ARG A 257 24.76 -4.41 9.72
N LYS A 258 25.01 -5.67 9.38
CA LYS A 258 26.36 -6.29 9.39
C LYS A 258 26.75 -6.99 8.11
N GLU A 259 25.85 -7.05 7.12
CA GLU A 259 26.08 -7.79 5.88
C GLU A 259 25.36 -7.15 4.70
N GLU A 260 25.94 -7.36 3.53
CA GLU A 260 25.29 -7.11 2.25
C GLU A 260 25.26 -8.40 1.44
N LYS A 261 24.12 -8.73 0.85
CA LYS A 261 23.95 -9.91 0.02
C LYS A 261 23.23 -9.58 -1.27
N PRO A 262 23.62 -10.16 -2.43
CA PRO A 262 22.87 -9.96 -3.65
C PRO A 262 21.49 -10.57 -3.53
N LEU A 263 20.49 -9.90 -4.08
CA LEU A 263 19.14 -10.40 -4.30
C LEU A 263 19.04 -10.82 -5.76
N ILE A 264 18.83 -12.12 -6.02
CA ILE A 264 18.85 -12.67 -7.37
C ILE A 264 17.55 -13.42 -7.65
N ALA A 265 16.87 -13.05 -8.72
CA ALA A 265 15.76 -13.81 -9.28
C ALA A 265 16.29 -14.85 -10.28
N ARG A 266 15.97 -16.13 -10.04
CA ARG A 266 16.35 -17.22 -10.92
C ARG A 266 15.40 -17.34 -12.09
N THR A 267 15.95 -17.44 -13.30
CA THR A 267 15.15 -17.57 -14.51
C THR A 267 14.32 -18.86 -14.54
N ARG A 268 13.15 -18.77 -15.20
CA ARG A 268 12.33 -19.95 -15.54
C ARG A 268 12.58 -20.43 -16.98
N GLY A 269 13.55 -19.83 -17.67
CA GLY A 269 13.94 -20.21 -19.03
C GLY A 269 12.77 -20.22 -19.99
N ASP A 270 12.59 -21.34 -20.70
CA ASP A 270 11.54 -21.48 -21.72
C ASP A 270 10.12 -21.55 -21.16
N SER A 271 9.94 -21.80 -19.88
CA SER A 271 8.63 -21.81 -19.22
C SER A 271 8.08 -20.40 -19.00
N GLY A 272 8.93 -19.37 -19.05
CA GLY A 272 8.55 -17.97 -18.77
C GLY A 272 7.77 -17.31 -19.91
N PHE A 273 7.36 -16.06 -19.63
CA PHE A 273 6.67 -15.17 -20.58
C PHE A 273 7.68 -14.36 -21.39
N LYS A 274 7.72 -14.56 -22.72
CA LYS A 274 8.71 -13.93 -23.61
C LYS A 274 8.15 -12.79 -24.46
N ASN A 275 6.83 -12.63 -24.50
CA ASN A 275 6.14 -11.66 -25.35
C ASN A 275 6.15 -10.25 -24.73
N ASN A 276 5.44 -9.31 -25.35
CA ASN A 276 5.42 -7.91 -24.92
C ASN A 276 4.82 -7.75 -23.52
N LEU A 277 5.44 -6.91 -22.70
CA LEU A 277 5.02 -6.63 -21.32
C LEU A 277 4.78 -5.13 -21.14
N VAL A 278 3.64 -4.79 -20.55
CA VAL A 278 3.31 -3.45 -20.05
C VAL A 278 2.99 -3.59 -18.56
N VAL A 279 3.53 -2.72 -17.73
CA VAL A 279 3.28 -2.72 -16.28
C VAL A 279 2.55 -1.44 -15.92
N LEU A 280 1.41 -1.53 -15.25
CA LEU A 280 0.70 -0.37 -14.73
C LEU A 280 1.01 -0.18 -13.25
N VAL A 281 1.37 1.04 -12.89
CA VAL A 281 1.69 1.44 -11.52
C VAL A 281 0.95 2.72 -11.12
N ASP A 282 0.83 2.95 -9.82
CA ASP A 282 0.28 4.19 -9.27
C ASP A 282 0.93 4.56 -7.92
N SER A 283 0.45 5.64 -7.30
CA SER A 283 0.95 6.15 -6.02
C SER A 283 0.80 5.17 -4.84
N GLU A 284 -0.01 4.13 -4.97
CA GLU A 284 -0.19 3.06 -3.97
C GLU A 284 0.57 1.77 -4.34
N SER A 285 1.25 1.73 -5.50
CA SER A 285 2.19 0.66 -5.82
C SER A 285 3.41 0.78 -4.92
N GLY A 286 3.64 -0.23 -4.06
CA GLY A 286 4.68 -0.20 -3.02
C GLY A 286 5.53 -1.46 -2.97
N SER A 287 6.69 -1.38 -2.33
CA SER A 287 7.54 -2.52 -1.97
C SER A 287 7.86 -3.43 -3.18
N ALA A 288 7.48 -4.71 -3.14
CA ALA A 288 7.73 -5.67 -4.23
C ALA A 288 7.21 -5.19 -5.60
N ALA A 289 6.10 -4.45 -5.64
CA ALA A 289 5.57 -3.88 -6.88
C ALA A 289 6.50 -2.83 -7.49
N GLU A 290 7.13 -2.00 -6.65
CA GLU A 290 8.11 -1.00 -7.09
C GLU A 290 9.39 -1.66 -7.58
N VAL A 291 9.89 -2.64 -6.82
CA VAL A 291 11.08 -3.40 -7.21
C VAL A 291 10.87 -4.10 -8.55
N PHE A 292 9.71 -4.74 -8.74
CA PHE A 292 9.36 -5.36 -10.03
C PHE A 292 9.35 -4.33 -11.15
N ALA A 293 8.65 -3.21 -11.01
CA ALA A 293 8.58 -2.17 -12.02
C ALA A 293 9.97 -1.59 -12.35
N SER A 294 10.80 -1.34 -11.33
CA SER A 294 12.18 -0.87 -11.51
C SER A 294 13.05 -1.85 -12.29
N VAL A 295 12.94 -3.15 -12.01
CA VAL A 295 13.67 -4.19 -12.76
C VAL A 295 13.21 -4.23 -14.22
N ILE A 296 11.90 -4.16 -14.48
CA ILE A 296 11.36 -4.14 -15.86
C ILE A 296 11.91 -2.95 -16.65
N GLN A 297 11.98 -1.76 -16.05
CA GLN A 297 12.56 -0.57 -16.69
C GLN A 297 14.07 -0.70 -16.92
N SER A 298 14.83 -1.01 -15.87
CA SER A 298 16.30 -1.05 -15.93
C SER A 298 16.81 -2.10 -16.92
N GLU A 299 16.12 -3.23 -17.01
CA GLU A 299 16.43 -4.32 -17.94
C GLU A 299 15.76 -4.14 -19.33
N LYS A 300 15.01 -3.05 -19.54
CA LYS A 300 14.28 -2.74 -20.78
C LYS A 300 13.37 -3.89 -21.25
N ARG A 301 12.78 -4.62 -20.28
CA ARG A 301 11.93 -5.79 -20.56
C ARG A 301 10.53 -5.43 -21.04
N GLY A 302 10.06 -4.27 -20.67
CA GLY A 302 8.72 -3.75 -21.00
C GLY A 302 8.58 -2.28 -20.64
N ALA A 303 7.42 -1.71 -20.91
CA ALA A 303 7.08 -0.34 -20.57
C ALA A 303 6.35 -0.28 -19.22
N VAL A 304 6.67 0.70 -18.40
CA VAL A 304 5.97 1.01 -17.14
C VAL A 304 5.15 2.27 -17.33
N LEU A 305 3.85 2.19 -17.14
CA LEU A 305 2.89 3.28 -17.39
C LEU A 305 2.11 3.61 -16.11
N GLY A 306 1.68 4.85 -15.96
CA GLY A 306 0.81 5.27 -14.86
C GLY A 306 1.33 6.44 -14.07
N ASP A 307 1.30 6.36 -12.73
CA ASP A 307 1.82 7.39 -11.83
C ASP A 307 3.08 6.89 -11.10
N ARG A 308 3.89 7.83 -10.60
CA ARG A 308 5.04 7.50 -9.76
C ARG A 308 4.60 6.65 -8.55
N THR A 309 5.36 5.62 -8.25
CA THR A 309 5.07 4.69 -7.17
C THR A 309 5.28 5.30 -5.77
N SER A 310 4.96 4.56 -4.73
CA SER A 310 4.88 5.08 -3.36
C SER A 310 6.24 5.45 -2.73
N GLY A 311 7.35 4.86 -3.20
CA GLY A 311 8.67 5.03 -2.57
C GLY A 311 8.77 4.34 -1.21
N LYS A 312 8.20 3.14 -1.05
CA LYS A 312 8.16 2.38 0.20
C LYS A 312 8.71 0.98 -0.02
N VAL A 313 10.03 0.85 -0.02
CA VAL A 313 10.71 -0.40 -0.42
C VAL A 313 11.56 -1.04 0.67
N MET A 314 11.55 -0.47 1.88
CA MET A 314 12.32 -1.03 2.98
C MET A 314 11.82 -2.43 3.34
N ARG A 315 12.72 -3.26 3.82
CA ARG A 315 12.37 -4.56 4.39
C ARG A 315 12.29 -4.45 5.90
N SER A 316 11.22 -4.95 6.50
CA SER A 316 11.02 -4.88 7.94
C SER A 316 10.60 -6.20 8.54
N ARG A 317 10.71 -6.27 9.88
CA ARG A 317 10.16 -7.37 10.67
C ARG A 317 9.23 -6.82 11.74
N PHE A 318 8.10 -7.49 11.86
CA PHE A 318 7.13 -7.20 12.92
C PHE A 318 7.53 -7.90 14.22
N HIS A 319 7.52 -7.15 15.32
CA HIS A 319 7.80 -7.63 16.66
C HIS A 319 6.57 -7.40 17.53
N SER A 320 5.98 -8.49 17.98
CA SER A 320 4.82 -8.49 18.87
C SER A 320 5.25 -8.44 20.32
N HIS A 321 4.58 -7.63 21.11
CA HIS A 321 4.81 -7.43 22.52
C HIS A 321 3.49 -7.46 23.29
N GLN A 322 3.59 -7.69 24.59
CA GLN A 322 2.44 -7.68 25.51
C GLN A 322 2.72 -6.85 26.74
N ILE A 323 1.69 -6.29 27.34
CA ILE A 323 1.74 -5.57 28.60
C ILE A 323 0.52 -5.92 29.44
N GLY A 324 0.71 -5.99 30.78
CA GLY A 324 -0.33 -6.38 31.73
C GLY A 324 -0.08 -7.76 32.31
N LEU A 325 -0.67 -8.04 33.48
CA LEU A 325 -0.57 -9.33 34.20
C LEU A 325 -1.92 -10.07 34.14
N GLU A 326 -2.99 -9.44 34.59
CA GLU A 326 -4.35 -10.03 34.59
C GLU A 326 -5.06 -9.82 33.25
N THR A 327 -4.92 -8.62 32.68
CA THR A 327 -5.40 -8.31 31.33
C THR A 327 -4.20 -8.05 30.44
N VAL A 328 -3.97 -8.96 29.49
CA VAL A 328 -2.88 -8.86 28.54
C VAL A 328 -3.32 -8.03 27.33
N VAL A 329 -2.56 -6.99 27.04
CA VAL A 329 -2.78 -6.11 25.90
C VAL A 329 -1.61 -6.24 24.95
N TRP A 330 -1.90 -6.60 23.69
CA TRP A 330 -0.92 -6.79 22.63
C TRP A 330 -0.69 -5.48 21.87
N TYR A 331 0.56 -5.20 21.53
CA TYR A 331 0.98 -4.13 20.63
C TYR A 331 2.17 -4.61 19.81
N GLY A 332 2.56 -3.85 18.78
CA GLY A 332 3.65 -4.26 17.92
C GLY A 332 4.51 -3.11 17.44
N VAL A 333 5.68 -3.48 16.94
CA VAL A 333 6.62 -2.59 16.27
C VAL A 333 7.10 -3.28 15.00
N SER A 334 6.93 -2.63 13.86
CA SER A 334 7.66 -2.98 12.65
C SER A 334 8.99 -2.24 12.70
N VAL A 335 10.09 -2.94 12.53
CA VAL A 335 11.44 -2.37 12.51
C VAL A 335 12.11 -2.75 11.21
N THR A 336 12.58 -1.77 10.47
CA THR A 336 13.33 -2.01 9.24
C THR A 336 14.65 -2.74 9.54
N ASP A 337 14.80 -3.93 9.00
CA ASP A 337 15.97 -4.80 9.17
C ASP A 337 16.92 -4.81 7.96
N ALA A 338 16.47 -4.26 6.82
CA ALA A 338 17.29 -4.12 5.62
C ALA A 338 16.78 -3.03 4.67
N ASP A 339 17.71 -2.49 3.87
CA ASP A 339 17.44 -1.68 2.69
C ASP A 339 17.79 -2.46 1.43
N LEU A 340 17.08 -2.21 0.32
CA LEU A 340 17.39 -2.75 -0.99
C LEU A 340 18.10 -1.69 -1.83
N ILE A 341 19.39 -1.92 -2.08
CA ILE A 341 20.21 -1.05 -2.94
C ILE A 341 20.16 -1.59 -4.36
N MET A 342 19.59 -0.81 -5.26
CA MET A 342 19.47 -1.16 -6.68
C MET A 342 20.83 -1.18 -7.37
N PRO A 343 20.96 -1.72 -8.61
CA PRO A 343 22.25 -1.81 -9.33
C PRO A 343 22.93 -0.45 -9.60
N ASP A 344 22.16 0.64 -9.62
CA ASP A 344 22.68 2.02 -9.75
C ASP A 344 23.24 2.58 -8.44
N GLY A 345 23.24 1.80 -7.37
CA GLY A 345 23.73 2.19 -6.04
C GLY A 345 22.75 2.98 -5.19
N LYS A 346 21.49 3.15 -5.62
CA LYS A 346 20.45 3.91 -4.91
C LYS A 346 19.39 3.00 -4.32
N SER A 347 18.74 3.48 -3.28
CA SER A 347 17.48 2.90 -2.78
C SER A 347 16.28 3.58 -3.47
N LEU A 348 15.22 2.82 -3.68
CA LEU A 348 13.93 3.38 -4.13
C LEU A 348 13.15 4.03 -2.98
N GLU A 349 13.59 3.86 -1.74
CA GLU A 349 12.95 4.43 -0.56
C GLU A 349 12.87 5.97 -0.66
N GLY A 350 11.65 6.50 -0.49
CA GLY A 350 11.34 7.93 -0.61
C GLY A 350 11.25 8.47 -2.04
N SER A 351 11.85 7.80 -3.05
CA SER A 351 11.83 8.24 -4.45
C SER A 351 10.76 7.55 -5.30
N GLY A 352 10.60 6.25 -5.10
CA GLY A 352 9.75 5.40 -5.94
C GLY A 352 10.28 5.24 -7.36
N VAL A 353 9.46 4.63 -8.19
CA VAL A 353 9.69 4.42 -9.62
C VAL A 353 8.88 5.45 -10.41
N VAL A 354 9.54 6.22 -11.25
CA VAL A 354 8.88 7.13 -12.22
C VAL A 354 8.55 6.30 -13.46
N PRO A 355 7.28 6.22 -13.89
CA PRO A 355 6.91 5.45 -15.07
C PRO A 355 7.49 6.05 -16.36
N ASP A 356 7.64 5.22 -17.42
CA ASP A 356 8.12 5.65 -18.73
C ASP A 356 7.11 6.59 -19.43
N GLU A 357 5.82 6.38 -19.19
CA GLU A 357 4.73 7.27 -19.62
C GLU A 357 3.84 7.59 -18.42
N VAL A 358 3.78 8.87 -18.05
CA VAL A 358 2.91 9.33 -16.96
C VAL A 358 1.48 9.44 -17.47
N LEU A 359 0.58 8.69 -16.83
CA LEU A 359 -0.84 8.65 -17.16
C LEU A 359 -1.64 8.85 -15.86
N LEU A 360 -2.32 9.97 -15.74
CA LEU A 360 -3.09 10.32 -14.55
C LEU A 360 -4.58 10.45 -14.91
N PRO A 361 -5.49 9.86 -14.10
CA PRO A 361 -6.91 10.13 -14.26
C PRO A 361 -7.22 11.57 -13.83
N THR A 362 -8.19 12.19 -14.48
CA THR A 362 -8.74 13.48 -14.05
C THR A 362 -9.83 13.29 -12.98
N GLY A 363 -10.18 14.36 -12.26
CA GLY A 363 -11.34 14.33 -11.35
C GLY A 363 -12.65 13.96 -12.08
N GLU A 364 -12.79 14.35 -13.34
CA GLU A 364 -13.94 13.99 -14.18
C GLU A 364 -13.95 12.51 -14.55
N ASP A 365 -12.78 11.92 -14.87
CA ASP A 365 -12.67 10.48 -15.12
C ASP A 365 -13.06 9.67 -13.88
N LEU A 366 -12.53 10.05 -12.70
CA LEU A 366 -12.85 9.40 -11.43
C LEU A 366 -14.34 9.51 -11.10
N ARG A 367 -14.95 10.67 -11.36
CA ARG A 367 -16.38 10.90 -11.16
C ARG A 367 -17.24 10.05 -12.09
N ALA A 368 -16.82 9.91 -13.34
CA ALA A 368 -17.49 9.11 -14.35
C ALA A 368 -17.13 7.61 -14.24
N GLN A 369 -16.31 7.22 -13.24
CA GLN A 369 -15.81 5.86 -13.06
C GLN A 369 -15.11 5.29 -14.32
N LYS A 370 -14.41 6.13 -15.07
CA LYS A 370 -13.60 5.75 -16.22
C LYS A 370 -12.20 5.35 -15.82
N ASP A 371 -11.65 4.31 -16.42
CA ASP A 371 -10.23 3.93 -16.31
C ASP A 371 -9.50 4.25 -17.61
N THR A 372 -9.13 5.51 -17.75
CA THR A 372 -8.42 6.01 -18.94
C THR A 372 -6.99 5.46 -19.02
N VAL A 373 -6.38 5.11 -17.88
CA VAL A 373 -5.03 4.52 -17.83
C VAL A 373 -5.03 3.11 -18.41
N LEU A 374 -5.97 2.25 -17.99
CA LEU A 374 -6.08 0.89 -18.51
C LEU A 374 -6.47 0.90 -19.99
N ALA A 375 -7.43 1.75 -20.39
CA ALA A 375 -7.84 1.88 -21.78
C ALA A 375 -6.66 2.30 -22.68
N ARG A 376 -5.82 3.25 -22.23
CA ARG A 376 -4.61 3.68 -22.94
C ARG A 376 -3.59 2.55 -23.07
N ALA A 377 -3.39 1.76 -22.01
CA ALA A 377 -2.48 0.61 -22.04
C ALA A 377 -2.96 -0.47 -23.02
N VAL A 378 -4.25 -0.78 -23.03
CA VAL A 378 -4.84 -1.74 -23.99
C VAL A 378 -4.68 -1.24 -25.42
N ALA A 379 -4.90 0.06 -25.68
CA ALA A 379 -4.69 0.67 -27.00
C ALA A 379 -3.22 0.60 -27.43
N ALA A 380 -2.26 0.87 -26.53
CA ALA A 380 -0.83 0.74 -26.79
C ALA A 380 -0.41 -0.71 -27.10
N ALA A 381 -1.13 -1.69 -26.55
CA ALA A 381 -0.95 -3.12 -26.83
C ALA A 381 -1.62 -3.60 -28.12
N GLY A 382 -2.24 -2.70 -28.90
CA GLY A 382 -2.94 -3.01 -30.14
C GLY A 382 -4.37 -3.53 -29.94
N GLY A 383 -4.93 -3.40 -28.74
CA GLY A 383 -6.32 -3.69 -28.43
C GLY A 383 -7.23 -2.46 -28.51
N SER A 384 -8.49 -2.63 -28.13
CA SER A 384 -9.46 -1.54 -28.00
C SER A 384 -10.29 -1.78 -26.73
N LEU A 385 -10.39 -0.76 -25.89
CA LEU A 385 -11.17 -0.79 -24.67
C LEU A 385 -11.72 0.62 -24.38
N ASP A 386 -13.03 0.74 -24.28
CA ASP A 386 -13.65 2.00 -23.86
C ASP A 386 -13.31 2.31 -22.40
N PRO A 387 -12.94 3.56 -22.05
CA PRO A 387 -12.59 3.92 -20.66
C PRO A 387 -13.69 3.64 -19.62
N ALA A 388 -14.98 3.76 -19.97
CA ALA A 388 -16.06 3.46 -19.05
C ALA A 388 -16.22 1.94 -18.84
N GLU A 389 -16.01 1.14 -19.88
CA GLU A 389 -15.96 -0.33 -19.76
C GLU A 389 -14.71 -0.77 -18.98
N ALA A 390 -13.55 -0.11 -19.18
CA ALA A 390 -12.35 -0.34 -18.40
C ALA A 390 -12.58 -0.14 -16.88
N GLY A 391 -13.29 0.91 -16.50
CA GLY A 391 -13.63 1.21 -15.11
C GLY A 391 -14.50 0.15 -14.42
N LYS A 392 -15.26 -0.64 -15.19
CA LYS A 392 -16.09 -1.74 -14.66
C LYS A 392 -15.33 -3.03 -14.39
N LEU A 393 -14.12 -3.20 -14.94
CA LEU A 393 -13.36 -4.45 -14.84
C LEU A 393 -12.85 -4.73 -13.42
N PHE A 394 -12.36 -3.67 -12.75
CA PHE A 394 -11.75 -3.76 -11.43
C PHE A 394 -12.32 -2.70 -10.47
N PRO A 395 -13.63 -2.77 -10.16
CA PRO A 395 -14.27 -1.78 -9.30
C PRO A 395 -13.68 -1.79 -7.90
N PHE A 396 -13.73 -0.63 -7.22
CA PHE A 396 -13.35 -0.54 -5.82
C PHE A 396 -14.26 -1.41 -4.96
N LYS A 397 -13.66 -2.29 -4.14
CA LYS A 397 -14.40 -3.15 -3.21
C LYS A 397 -14.25 -2.61 -1.79
N TRP A 398 -15.34 -2.45 -1.08
CA TRP A 398 -15.34 -2.13 0.36
C TRP A 398 -15.16 -3.40 1.19
N LYS A 399 -14.39 -3.29 2.29
CA LYS A 399 -14.48 -4.33 3.33
C LYS A 399 -15.90 -4.30 3.90
N PRO A 400 -16.55 -5.43 4.05
CA PRO A 400 -17.90 -5.55 4.62
C PRO A 400 -18.03 -4.98 6.02
#